data_ecf1d1c423e841ff5f990a52852582c7
#
_entry.id   ecf1d1c423e841ff5f990a52852582c7
#
_cell.length_a   1.000
_cell.length_b   1.000
_cell.length_c   1.000
_cell.angle_alpha   90.00
_cell.angle_beta   90.00
_cell.angle_gamma   90.00
#
_symmetry.space_group_name_H-M   'P 1'
#
loop_
_entity.id
_entity.type
_entity.pdbx_description
1 polymer ?
#
loop_
_entity_poly.entity_id
_entity_poly.type
_entity_poly.pdbx_seq_one_letter_code
_entity_poly.pdbx_strand_id
1 'polypeptide(L)'
;MAIYTPPGRPGSVVEYAARYDNWIGGEWVRPVRGRYFENPSPVNGRVFTEVARSGAEDVELALDAAHGAAPAWGRASAAERALVLNRIADRVEENLERLAVAESWENGKPVRECLAADLPLAVDHFRYFAGAIRAQEGHTSQIDGDTVAYHFQEPLGVVGQIIPWNFPLLMATWKLAPALAAGNAVVLKPAEQTPASILLLMELVADLLPPGVVNVVNGFGAEAGRPLASSPRVGKVAFTGETTTGRLIMQYASENLIPVTLELGGKSPNIFFADVAAADDAFYDKALEGFALFALNQGEVCTCPSRALVQDAVYDRFMGDALARVGRIRQGNPLDTETMVGAQASNDQLEKILSYIDIGRQEGAAVLAGGERVDPGGDLSGGYYVAPTVFEGHNGMRIFQEEIFGPVVSVARFDDYDDALKTANDTLYGLGAGVWSRDGNTAYRAGRDIQAGRVWVNNYHAYPAHAAFGGYKQSGIGRENHKMMLDHYQQTKNLLVSYSDKAMGLF
;
A
#
# COMPACT_ATOMS: atom_id res chain seq x y z
N MET A 1 5.86 -28.69 2.59
CA MET A 1 4.59 -28.15 3.10
C MET A 1 4.84 -27.81 4.56
N ALA A 2 4.71 -26.56 4.90
CA ALA A 2 4.76 -26.10 6.29
C ALA A 2 3.43 -25.41 6.63
N ILE A 3 2.88 -25.76 7.80
CA ILE A 3 1.74 -25.03 8.37
C ILE A 3 2.25 -24.41 9.66
N TYR A 4 2.23 -23.08 9.71
CA TYR A 4 2.62 -22.37 10.92
C TYR A 4 1.56 -22.52 12.01
N THR A 5 2.04 -22.64 13.23
CA THR A 5 1.14 -22.71 14.40
C THR A 5 0.51 -21.33 14.65
N PRO A 6 -0.81 -21.23 14.81
CA PRO A 6 -1.49 -19.99 15.14
C PRO A 6 -0.91 -19.31 16.39
N PRO A 7 -0.84 -17.97 16.42
CA PRO A 7 -0.45 -17.23 17.61
C PRO A 7 -1.28 -17.63 18.85
N GLY A 8 -0.62 -17.64 20.02
CA GLY A 8 -1.24 -18.05 21.29
C GLY A 8 -1.31 -19.57 21.51
N ARG A 9 -0.83 -20.41 20.57
CA ARG A 9 -0.72 -21.86 20.75
C ARG A 9 0.75 -22.28 20.92
N PRO A 10 1.02 -23.34 21.69
CA PRO A 10 2.40 -23.86 21.87
C PRO A 10 3.06 -24.16 20.51
N GLY A 11 4.28 -23.66 20.32
CA GLY A 11 5.04 -23.82 19.07
C GLY A 11 4.82 -22.71 18.04
N SER A 12 4.00 -21.69 18.33
CA SER A 12 3.91 -20.50 17.49
C SER A 12 5.20 -19.68 17.53
N VAL A 13 5.58 -19.12 16.38
CA VAL A 13 6.70 -18.17 16.25
C VAL A 13 6.29 -16.75 16.67
N VAL A 14 4.99 -16.51 16.88
CA VAL A 14 4.43 -15.22 17.29
C VAL A 14 3.67 -15.37 18.61
N GLU A 15 3.97 -14.48 19.54
CA GLU A 15 3.19 -14.24 20.73
C GLU A 15 2.78 -12.77 20.77
N TYR A 16 1.48 -12.52 20.81
CA TYR A 16 0.96 -11.17 20.98
C TYR A 16 0.76 -10.85 22.45
N ALA A 17 1.01 -9.60 22.84
CA ALA A 17 0.55 -9.10 24.12
C ALA A 17 -0.98 -9.14 24.19
N ALA A 18 -1.53 -9.41 25.39
CA ALA A 18 -2.99 -9.35 25.58
C ALA A 18 -3.56 -7.96 25.27
N ARG A 19 -2.71 -6.91 25.39
CA ARG A 19 -3.06 -5.52 25.12
C ARG A 19 -1.82 -4.75 24.68
N TYR A 20 -1.99 -3.89 23.67
CA TYR A 20 -1.00 -2.95 23.22
C TYR A 20 -1.39 -1.50 23.50
N ASP A 21 -0.44 -0.75 24.04
CA ASP A 21 -0.49 0.69 24.20
C ASP A 21 -0.01 1.40 22.92
N ASN A 22 0.04 2.73 22.90
CA ASN A 22 0.71 3.49 21.84
C ASN A 22 2.22 3.40 22.00
N TRP A 23 2.96 3.55 20.90
CA TRP A 23 4.42 3.70 20.92
C TRP A 23 4.77 5.18 20.74
N ILE A 24 5.15 5.89 21.81
CA ILE A 24 5.39 7.33 21.79
C ILE A 24 6.69 7.63 22.54
N GLY A 25 7.58 8.43 21.92
CA GLY A 25 8.82 8.87 22.57
C GLY A 25 9.81 7.76 22.89
N GLY A 26 9.67 6.58 22.26
CA GLY A 26 10.50 5.41 22.54
C GLY A 26 9.96 4.51 23.66
N GLU A 27 8.73 4.73 24.11
CA GLU A 27 8.10 4.00 25.22
C GLU A 27 6.66 3.59 24.89
N TRP A 28 6.15 2.58 25.61
CA TRP A 28 4.74 2.19 25.57
C TRP A 28 3.92 3.13 26.45
N VAL A 29 3.00 3.87 25.83
CA VAL A 29 2.20 4.92 26.49
C VAL A 29 0.73 4.57 26.42
N ARG A 30 0.07 4.44 27.58
CA ARG A 30 -1.36 4.19 27.65
C ARG A 30 -2.15 5.30 27.00
N PRO A 31 -3.29 5.00 26.32
CA PRO A 31 -4.14 6.04 25.78
C PRO A 31 -4.67 6.94 26.90
N VAL A 32 -4.65 8.25 26.69
CA VAL A 32 -5.01 9.25 27.71
C VAL A 32 -6.37 8.99 28.36
N ARG A 33 -7.33 8.53 27.56
CA ARG A 33 -8.68 8.20 28.04
C ARG A 33 -8.82 6.78 28.56
N GLY A 34 -7.76 5.98 28.60
CA GLY A 34 -7.75 4.60 29.08
C GLY A 34 -8.64 3.65 28.28
N ARG A 35 -8.98 4.00 27.01
CA ARG A 35 -9.85 3.18 26.14
C ARG A 35 -9.02 2.29 25.23
N TYR A 36 -9.57 1.10 24.98
CA TYR A 36 -9.02 0.11 24.04
C TYR A 36 -10.12 -0.43 23.14
N PHE A 37 -9.74 -1.05 22.04
CA PHE A 37 -10.66 -1.76 21.17
C PHE A 37 -10.12 -3.16 20.87
N GLU A 38 -11.02 -4.09 20.63
CA GLU A 38 -10.71 -5.47 20.30
C GLU A 38 -10.17 -5.58 18.86
N ASN A 39 -9.13 -6.38 18.68
CA ASN A 39 -8.60 -6.73 17.36
C ASN A 39 -8.88 -8.21 17.08
N PRO A 40 -9.88 -8.55 16.25
CA PRO A 40 -10.16 -9.92 15.84
C PRO A 40 -9.29 -10.34 14.67
N SER A 41 -8.82 -11.59 14.67
CA SER A 41 -8.23 -12.18 13.47
C SER A 41 -9.32 -12.52 12.45
N PRO A 42 -9.18 -12.09 11.19
CA PRO A 42 -10.12 -12.44 10.13
C PRO A 42 -10.12 -13.93 9.78
N VAL A 43 -9.08 -14.65 10.19
CA VAL A 43 -8.91 -16.08 9.94
C VAL A 43 -10.04 -16.90 10.57
N ASN A 44 -10.55 -16.46 11.73
CA ASN A 44 -11.59 -17.17 12.48
C ASN A 44 -12.56 -16.25 13.23
N GLY A 45 -12.48 -14.93 13.03
CA GLY A 45 -13.33 -13.94 13.68
C GLY A 45 -13.10 -13.74 15.18
N ARG A 46 -12.05 -14.35 15.77
CA ARG A 46 -11.82 -14.31 17.23
C ARG A 46 -10.83 -13.21 17.60
N VAL A 47 -11.12 -12.50 18.69
CA VAL A 47 -10.22 -11.50 19.27
C VAL A 47 -8.94 -12.17 19.76
N PHE A 48 -7.78 -11.63 19.37
CA PHE A 48 -6.48 -12.13 19.78
C PHE A 48 -5.67 -11.09 20.59
N THR A 49 -6.04 -9.81 20.53
CA THR A 49 -5.44 -8.73 21.35
C THR A 49 -6.40 -7.54 21.46
N GLU A 50 -6.13 -6.65 22.41
CA GLU A 50 -6.72 -5.33 22.48
C GLU A 50 -5.67 -4.25 22.14
N VAL A 51 -6.10 -3.14 21.55
CA VAL A 51 -5.20 -2.07 21.12
C VAL A 51 -5.72 -0.70 21.58
N ALA A 52 -4.83 0.21 21.90
CA ALA A 52 -5.16 1.56 22.36
C ALA A 52 -6.15 2.28 21.42
N ARG A 53 -7.24 2.82 21.96
CA ARG A 53 -8.21 3.68 21.26
C ARG A 53 -7.91 5.12 21.60
N SER A 54 -7.07 5.73 20.81
CA SER A 54 -6.53 7.06 21.00
C SER A 54 -7.46 8.14 20.45
N GLY A 55 -7.27 9.34 20.96
CA GLY A 55 -7.92 10.56 20.51
C GLY A 55 -6.92 11.67 20.20
N ALA A 56 -7.42 12.90 20.12
CA ALA A 56 -6.59 14.07 19.82
C ALA A 56 -5.48 14.29 20.86
N GLU A 57 -5.74 14.00 22.13
CA GLU A 57 -4.77 14.15 23.20
C GLU A 57 -3.54 13.23 23.02
N ASP A 58 -3.77 12.00 22.57
CA ASP A 58 -2.71 11.04 22.29
C ASP A 58 -1.88 11.47 21.06
N VAL A 59 -2.54 12.03 20.05
CA VAL A 59 -1.87 12.61 18.88
C VAL A 59 -0.97 13.77 19.29
N GLU A 60 -1.42 14.66 20.19
CA GLU A 60 -0.60 15.76 20.69
C GLU A 60 0.63 15.27 21.46
N LEU A 61 0.50 14.22 22.29
CA LEU A 61 1.65 13.61 22.97
C LEU A 61 2.67 13.05 21.97
N ALA A 62 2.21 12.41 20.91
CA ALA A 62 3.08 11.88 19.85
C ALA A 62 3.76 13.02 19.05
N LEU A 63 3.04 14.11 18.80
CA LEU A 63 3.59 15.31 18.16
C LEU A 63 4.63 15.98 19.05
N ASP A 64 4.42 16.05 20.38
CA ASP A 64 5.41 16.58 21.32
C ASP A 64 6.71 15.77 21.25
N ALA A 65 6.62 14.44 21.31
CA ALA A 65 7.77 13.55 21.19
C ALA A 65 8.48 13.70 19.83
N ALA A 66 7.71 13.76 18.73
CA ALA A 66 8.26 13.92 17.40
C ALA A 66 8.97 15.27 17.21
N HIS A 67 8.38 16.38 17.69
CA HIS A 67 9.02 17.70 17.65
C HIS A 67 10.28 17.79 18.52
N GLY A 68 10.31 17.08 19.65
CA GLY A 68 11.51 16.96 20.47
C GLY A 68 12.67 16.27 19.75
N ALA A 69 12.36 15.24 18.93
CA ALA A 69 13.36 14.45 18.21
C ALA A 69 13.79 15.05 16.86
N ALA A 70 12.87 15.70 16.13
CA ALA A 70 13.06 16.16 14.76
C ALA A 70 14.30 17.04 14.55
N PRO A 71 14.66 18.00 15.44
CA PRO A 71 15.83 18.85 15.20
C PRO A 71 17.17 18.09 15.26
N ALA A 72 17.29 17.08 16.10
CA ALA A 72 18.50 16.25 16.18
C ALA A 72 18.58 15.28 15.01
N TRP A 73 17.47 14.61 14.69
CA TRP A 73 17.39 13.67 13.57
C TRP A 73 17.59 14.35 12.21
N GLY A 74 17.01 15.54 12.01
CA GLY A 74 17.17 16.32 10.78
C GLY A 74 18.60 16.83 10.55
N ARG A 75 19.41 16.99 11.62
CA ARG A 75 20.82 17.32 11.54
C ARG A 75 21.76 16.12 11.45
N ALA A 76 21.27 14.91 11.72
CA ALA A 76 22.05 13.71 11.54
C ALA A 76 22.51 13.59 10.07
N SER A 77 23.73 13.14 9.85
CA SER A 77 24.27 13.00 8.49
C SER A 77 23.46 11.98 7.68
N ALA A 78 23.46 12.10 6.35
CA ALA A 78 22.88 11.10 5.46
C ALA A 78 23.45 9.69 5.69
N ALA A 79 24.73 9.61 6.10
CA ALA A 79 25.37 8.34 6.41
C ALA A 79 24.82 7.69 7.70
N GLU A 80 24.57 8.49 8.74
CA GLU A 80 23.98 8.00 10.00
C GLU A 80 22.54 7.53 9.79
N ARG A 81 21.72 8.31 9.07
CA ARG A 81 20.34 7.92 8.73
C ARG A 81 20.31 6.64 7.89
N ALA A 82 21.17 6.55 6.87
CA ALA A 82 21.29 5.36 6.04
C ALA A 82 21.69 4.12 6.84
N LEU A 83 22.59 4.27 7.84
CA LEU A 83 22.98 3.17 8.72
C LEU A 83 21.81 2.65 9.54
N VAL A 84 20.98 3.54 10.08
CA VAL A 84 19.77 3.15 10.85
C VAL A 84 18.78 2.41 9.94
N LEU A 85 18.52 2.91 8.73
CA LEU A 85 17.64 2.24 7.76
C LEU A 85 18.13 0.83 7.39
N ASN A 86 19.44 0.65 7.16
CA ASN A 86 20.00 -0.67 6.88
C ASN A 86 19.84 -1.62 8.08
N ARG A 87 20.07 -1.14 9.31
CA ARG A 87 19.86 -1.94 10.52
C ARG A 87 18.41 -2.34 10.72
N ILE A 88 17.46 -1.46 10.38
CA ILE A 88 16.02 -1.80 10.38
C ILE A 88 15.77 -2.91 9.35
N ALA A 89 16.29 -2.77 8.13
CA ALA A 89 16.16 -3.79 7.09
C ALA A 89 16.73 -5.15 7.56
N ASP A 90 17.93 -5.16 8.14
CA ASP A 90 18.56 -6.37 8.66
C ASP A 90 17.70 -7.00 9.79
N ARG A 91 17.16 -6.19 10.71
CA ARG A 91 16.29 -6.66 11.80
C ARG A 91 14.96 -7.25 11.28
N VAL A 92 14.37 -6.67 10.23
CA VAL A 92 13.18 -7.21 9.57
C VAL A 92 13.51 -8.55 8.90
N GLU A 93 14.62 -8.63 8.17
CA GLU A 93 15.07 -9.84 7.50
C GLU A 93 15.37 -10.99 8.47
N GLU A 94 16.01 -10.70 9.61
CA GLU A 94 16.28 -11.66 10.69
C GLU A 94 15.00 -12.19 11.36
N ASN A 95 13.88 -11.45 11.30
CA ASN A 95 12.60 -11.80 11.90
C ASN A 95 11.50 -12.06 10.88
N LEU A 96 11.87 -12.42 9.65
CA LEU A 96 10.97 -12.52 8.50
C LEU A 96 9.80 -13.48 8.76
N GLU A 97 10.05 -14.69 9.29
CA GLU A 97 8.98 -15.65 9.60
C GLU A 97 8.03 -15.13 10.70
N ARG A 98 8.57 -14.53 11.75
CA ARG A 98 7.80 -13.95 12.85
C ARG A 98 6.84 -12.87 12.35
N LEU A 99 7.34 -11.95 11.55
CA LEU A 99 6.55 -10.86 10.98
C LEU A 99 5.55 -11.38 9.94
N ALA A 100 5.91 -12.36 9.11
CA ALA A 100 5.01 -12.96 8.14
C ALA A 100 3.81 -13.66 8.79
N VAL A 101 4.03 -14.45 9.83
CA VAL A 101 2.95 -15.11 10.57
C VAL A 101 2.08 -14.09 11.30
N ALA A 102 2.68 -13.03 11.87
CA ALA A 102 1.96 -11.95 12.50
C ALA A 102 1.03 -11.24 11.51
N GLU A 103 1.57 -10.79 10.38
CA GLU A 103 0.79 -10.10 9.35
C GLU A 103 -0.32 -11.01 8.78
N SER A 104 -0.01 -12.28 8.49
CA SER A 104 -1.02 -13.25 8.01
C SER A 104 -2.15 -13.48 9.00
N TRP A 105 -1.86 -13.57 10.28
CA TRP A 105 -2.88 -13.80 11.31
C TRP A 105 -3.80 -12.60 11.51
N GLU A 106 -3.23 -11.41 11.46
CA GLU A 106 -3.95 -10.14 11.67
C GLU A 106 -4.74 -9.70 10.44
N ASN A 107 -4.18 -9.87 9.24
CA ASN A 107 -4.76 -9.40 7.98
C ASN A 107 -5.60 -10.47 7.25
N GLY A 108 -5.27 -11.75 7.43
CA GLY A 108 -5.92 -12.85 6.71
C GLY A 108 -5.22 -13.29 5.43
N LYS A 109 -4.20 -12.57 4.95
CA LYS A 109 -3.45 -12.91 3.72
C LYS A 109 -2.62 -14.19 3.87
N PRO A 110 -2.34 -14.92 2.77
CA PRO A 110 -1.51 -16.09 2.82
C PRO A 110 -0.08 -15.79 3.27
N VAL A 111 0.43 -16.56 4.22
CA VAL A 111 1.79 -16.41 4.75
C VAL A 111 2.86 -16.56 3.67
N ARG A 112 2.59 -17.33 2.62
CA ARG A 112 3.47 -17.45 1.45
C ARG A 112 3.71 -16.12 0.74
N GLU A 113 2.70 -15.24 0.68
CA GLU A 113 2.82 -13.92 0.07
C GLU A 113 3.66 -12.98 0.96
N CYS A 114 3.43 -13.00 2.28
CA CYS A 114 4.26 -12.25 3.22
C CYS A 114 5.73 -12.66 3.14
N LEU A 115 6.01 -13.97 3.06
CA LEU A 115 7.36 -14.52 2.99
C LEU A 115 8.07 -14.26 1.65
N ALA A 116 7.31 -14.32 0.53
CA ALA A 116 7.90 -14.25 -0.81
C ALA A 116 7.88 -12.84 -1.42
N ALA A 117 7.00 -11.95 -0.94
CA ALA A 117 6.81 -10.62 -1.51
C ALA A 117 6.86 -9.51 -0.46
N ASP A 118 5.91 -9.44 0.48
CA ASP A 118 5.69 -8.26 1.31
C ASP A 118 6.91 -7.88 2.16
N LEU A 119 7.46 -8.82 2.90
CA LEU A 119 8.61 -8.57 3.77
C LEU A 119 9.94 -8.43 3.02
N PRO A 120 10.25 -9.23 1.99
CA PRO A 120 11.39 -8.98 1.13
C PRO A 120 11.35 -7.60 0.47
N LEU A 121 10.16 -7.14 0.01
CA LEU A 121 9.99 -5.78 -0.51
C LEU A 121 10.18 -4.71 0.58
N ALA A 122 9.68 -4.94 1.80
CA ALA A 122 9.92 -4.03 2.92
C ALA A 122 11.42 -3.87 3.21
N VAL A 123 12.16 -4.97 3.25
CA VAL A 123 13.64 -4.96 3.40
C VAL A 123 14.31 -4.17 2.26
N ASP A 124 13.94 -4.45 1.00
CA ASP A 124 14.48 -3.77 -0.18
C ASP A 124 14.21 -2.25 -0.15
N HIS A 125 13.03 -1.82 0.27
CA HIS A 125 12.68 -0.40 0.35
C HIS A 125 13.52 0.35 1.39
N PHE A 126 13.74 -0.21 2.58
CA PHE A 126 14.64 0.41 3.56
C PHE A 126 16.06 0.53 3.01
N ARG A 127 16.59 -0.53 2.40
CA ARG A 127 17.94 -0.53 1.79
C ARG A 127 18.04 0.45 0.62
N TYR A 128 16.99 0.51 -0.21
CA TYR A 128 16.94 1.45 -1.33
C TYR A 128 17.03 2.91 -0.86
N PHE A 129 16.22 3.33 0.10
CA PHE A 129 16.24 4.71 0.60
C PHE A 129 17.49 5.03 1.42
N ALA A 130 18.11 4.04 2.07
CA ALA A 130 19.44 4.17 2.66
C ALA A 130 20.51 4.51 1.61
N GLY A 131 20.43 3.88 0.44
CA GLY A 131 21.30 4.21 -0.71
C GLY A 131 20.95 5.55 -1.35
N ALA A 132 19.66 5.79 -1.59
CA ALA A 132 19.17 6.97 -2.30
C ALA A 132 19.54 8.29 -1.57
N ILE A 133 19.41 8.34 -0.24
CA ILE A 133 19.73 9.55 0.51
C ILE A 133 21.23 9.87 0.49
N ARG A 134 22.09 8.86 0.42
CA ARG A 134 23.53 9.07 0.31
C ARG A 134 23.97 9.53 -1.07
N ALA A 135 23.17 9.24 -2.10
CA ALA A 135 23.40 9.65 -3.48
C ALA A 135 22.66 10.97 -3.85
N GLN A 136 21.91 11.54 -2.90
CA GLN A 136 21.21 12.80 -3.14
C GLN A 136 22.20 13.95 -3.17
N GLU A 137 22.13 14.76 -4.23
CA GLU A 137 22.94 15.95 -4.46
C GLU A 137 22.06 17.20 -4.39
N GLY A 138 22.68 18.33 -3.99
CA GLY A 138 22.11 19.66 -4.15
C GLY A 138 22.47 20.25 -5.51
N HIS A 139 21.91 21.42 -5.79
CA HIS A 139 22.19 22.14 -7.04
C HIS A 139 22.80 23.50 -6.76
N THR A 140 23.71 23.92 -7.64
CA THR A 140 24.27 25.27 -7.67
C THR A 140 24.06 25.86 -9.05
N SER A 141 23.78 27.18 -9.12
CA SER A 141 23.62 27.90 -10.37
C SER A 141 24.40 29.23 -10.29
N GLN A 142 25.26 29.50 -11.26
CA GLN A 142 25.85 30.80 -11.42
C GLN A 142 24.76 31.73 -12.00
N ILE A 143 24.41 32.78 -11.29
CA ILE A 143 23.37 33.74 -11.71
C ILE A 143 23.96 34.82 -12.59
N ASP A 144 25.05 35.41 -12.12
CA ASP A 144 25.83 36.42 -12.83
C ASP A 144 27.31 36.34 -12.41
N GLY A 145 28.13 37.38 -12.75
CA GLY A 145 29.55 37.41 -12.43
C GLY A 145 29.87 37.43 -10.93
N ASP A 146 28.90 37.82 -10.10
CA ASP A 146 29.10 38.09 -8.69
C ASP A 146 28.07 37.38 -7.77
N THR A 147 27.20 36.51 -8.33
CA THR A 147 26.09 35.91 -7.59
C THR A 147 25.95 34.39 -7.88
N VAL A 148 25.85 33.61 -6.84
CA VAL A 148 25.62 32.14 -6.90
C VAL A 148 24.36 31.79 -6.12
N ALA A 149 23.52 30.94 -6.69
CA ALA A 149 22.39 30.31 -6.03
C ALA A 149 22.73 28.88 -5.61
N TYR A 150 22.52 28.59 -4.33
CA TYR A 150 22.59 27.22 -3.76
C TYR A 150 21.17 26.72 -3.47
N HIS A 151 20.90 25.47 -3.83
CA HIS A 151 19.64 24.81 -3.52
C HIS A 151 19.91 23.64 -2.57
N PHE A 152 19.39 23.77 -1.34
CA PHE A 152 19.52 22.77 -0.30
C PHE A 152 18.19 22.03 -0.12
N GLN A 153 18.25 20.73 0.09
CA GLN A 153 17.09 19.92 0.48
C GLN A 153 17.06 19.83 2.02
N GLU A 154 15.99 20.33 2.64
CA GLU A 154 15.80 20.32 4.08
C GLU A 154 14.61 19.43 4.45
N PRO A 155 14.66 18.66 5.57
CA PRO A 155 13.51 17.90 6.03
C PRO A 155 12.33 18.82 6.37
N LEU A 156 11.11 18.32 6.25
CA LEU A 156 9.89 19.02 6.64
C LEU A 156 9.72 19.13 8.17
N GLY A 157 10.44 18.31 8.92
CA GLY A 157 10.41 18.25 10.39
C GLY A 157 9.57 17.09 10.91
N VAL A 158 8.28 17.30 11.21
CA VAL A 158 7.37 16.25 11.66
C VAL A 158 6.37 15.93 10.57
N VAL A 159 6.20 14.66 10.25
CA VAL A 159 5.26 14.19 9.23
C VAL A 159 4.23 13.22 9.80
N GLY A 160 2.97 13.40 9.42
CA GLY A 160 1.87 12.50 9.74
C GLY A 160 1.73 11.43 8.66
N GLN A 161 1.63 10.17 9.05
CA GLN A 161 1.45 9.04 8.13
C GLN A 161 0.23 8.23 8.55
N ILE A 162 -0.67 7.94 7.61
CA ILE A 162 -1.87 7.16 7.85
C ILE A 162 -1.89 6.05 6.80
N ILE A 163 -1.83 4.79 7.25
CA ILE A 163 -1.66 3.62 6.40
C ILE A 163 -2.88 2.71 6.41
N PRO A 164 -3.12 1.97 5.32
CA PRO A 164 -4.24 1.04 5.19
C PRO A 164 -3.91 -0.31 5.83
N TRP A 165 -4.90 -1.19 5.81
CA TRP A 165 -4.87 -2.51 6.41
C TRP A 165 -4.45 -3.64 5.45
N ASN A 166 -4.37 -3.42 4.14
CA ASN A 166 -4.17 -4.50 3.17
C ASN A 166 -2.72 -4.98 3.02
N PHE A 167 -1.74 -4.13 3.29
CA PHE A 167 -0.31 -4.44 3.35
C PHE A 167 0.32 -3.70 4.54
N PRO A 168 0.02 -4.07 5.78
CA PRO A 168 0.38 -3.28 6.96
C PRO A 168 1.86 -2.92 7.02
N LEU A 169 2.75 -3.91 7.06
CA LEU A 169 4.19 -3.71 7.19
C LEU A 169 4.81 -3.06 5.95
N LEU A 170 4.37 -3.46 4.76
CA LEU A 170 4.88 -2.90 3.52
C LEU A 170 4.48 -1.43 3.35
N MET A 171 3.22 -1.06 3.64
CA MET A 171 2.76 0.33 3.56
C MET A 171 3.36 1.22 4.64
N ALA A 172 3.61 0.68 5.84
CA ALA A 172 4.42 1.39 6.84
C ALA A 172 5.83 1.66 6.29
N THR A 173 6.47 0.66 5.71
CA THR A 173 7.82 0.79 5.16
C THR A 173 7.90 1.80 4.01
N TRP A 174 6.94 1.78 3.08
CA TRP A 174 6.91 2.74 1.97
C TRP A 174 6.90 4.19 2.43
N LYS A 175 6.31 4.45 3.60
CA LYS A 175 6.22 5.81 4.17
C LYS A 175 7.34 6.10 5.16
N LEU A 176 7.72 5.15 6.02
CA LEU A 176 8.78 5.33 7.01
C LEU A 176 10.15 5.49 6.35
N ALA A 177 10.50 4.62 5.40
CA ALA A 177 11.84 4.59 4.83
C ALA A 177 12.25 5.95 4.18
N PRO A 178 11.46 6.54 3.25
CA PRO A 178 11.80 7.84 2.68
C PRO A 178 11.71 8.99 3.68
N ALA A 179 10.75 8.97 4.62
CA ALA A 179 10.61 10.02 5.63
C ALA A 179 11.84 10.07 6.55
N LEU A 180 12.26 8.91 7.05
CA LEU A 180 13.44 8.79 7.92
C LEU A 180 14.74 9.09 7.15
N ALA A 181 14.86 8.62 5.91
CA ALA A 181 15.98 8.95 5.04
C ALA A 181 16.12 10.45 4.86
N ALA A 182 15.02 11.16 4.62
CA ALA A 182 14.98 12.61 4.45
C ALA A 182 15.25 13.40 5.75
N GLY A 183 15.23 12.73 6.91
CA GLY A 183 15.52 13.37 8.22
C GLY A 183 14.28 13.86 8.97
N ASN A 184 13.09 13.36 8.65
CA ASN A 184 11.86 13.70 9.37
C ASN A 184 11.62 12.77 10.55
N ALA A 185 10.99 13.29 11.60
CA ALA A 185 10.32 12.50 12.63
C ALA A 185 8.88 12.20 12.20
N VAL A 186 8.34 11.07 12.63
CA VAL A 186 7.08 10.51 12.12
C VAL A 186 6.09 10.27 13.24
N VAL A 187 4.84 10.63 13.02
CA VAL A 187 3.67 10.11 13.74
C VAL A 187 2.87 9.24 12.77
N LEU A 188 2.88 7.93 13.01
CA LEU A 188 2.21 6.92 12.20
C LEU A 188 0.91 6.47 12.84
N LYS A 189 -0.19 6.50 12.09
CA LYS A 189 -1.46 5.88 12.46
C LYS A 189 -1.72 4.65 11.58
N PRO A 190 -1.57 3.43 12.09
CA PRO A 190 -1.98 2.23 11.38
C PRO A 190 -3.51 2.14 11.27
N ALA A 191 -4.00 1.33 10.33
CA ALA A 191 -5.42 1.01 10.27
C ALA A 191 -5.86 0.26 11.55
N GLU A 192 -7.10 0.48 11.99
CA GLU A 192 -7.65 -0.18 13.17
C GLU A 192 -7.80 -1.69 13.02
N GLN A 193 -7.85 -2.19 11.79
CA GLN A 193 -7.91 -3.62 11.51
C GLN A 193 -6.56 -4.33 11.71
N THR A 194 -5.43 -3.60 11.48
CA THR A 194 -4.10 -4.23 11.43
C THR A 194 -3.01 -3.41 12.16
N PRO A 195 -3.21 -3.07 13.44
CA PRO A 195 -2.21 -2.34 14.21
C PRO A 195 -1.14 -3.23 14.86
N ALA A 196 -1.44 -4.51 15.15
CA ALA A 196 -0.59 -5.33 15.99
C ALA A 196 0.73 -5.73 15.31
N SER A 197 0.74 -6.00 14.00
CA SER A 197 1.97 -6.26 13.25
C SER A 197 2.91 -5.05 13.24
N ILE A 198 2.36 -3.82 13.19
CA ILE A 198 3.15 -2.59 13.28
C ILE A 198 3.74 -2.41 14.68
N LEU A 199 2.99 -2.73 15.73
CA LEU A 199 3.48 -2.65 17.11
C LEU A 199 4.55 -3.71 17.37
N LEU A 200 4.41 -4.90 16.79
CA LEU A 200 5.44 -5.93 16.82
C LEU A 200 6.73 -5.48 16.08
N LEU A 201 6.60 -4.75 14.96
CA LEU A 201 7.75 -4.13 14.31
C LEU A 201 8.43 -3.12 15.24
N MET A 202 7.66 -2.31 15.98
CA MET A 202 8.23 -1.35 16.95
C MET A 202 8.99 -2.06 18.07
N GLU A 203 8.49 -3.19 18.60
CA GLU A 203 9.24 -4.02 19.56
C GLU A 203 10.62 -4.44 19.01
N LEU A 204 10.68 -4.78 17.71
CA LEU A 204 11.90 -5.28 17.08
C LEU A 204 12.92 -4.20 16.76
N VAL A 205 12.49 -2.96 16.48
CA VAL A 205 13.38 -1.88 16.00
C VAL A 205 13.56 -0.74 16.99
N ALA A 206 12.95 -0.81 18.16
CA ALA A 206 12.97 0.23 19.17
C ALA A 206 14.38 0.71 19.55
N ASP A 207 15.33 -0.21 19.71
CA ASP A 207 16.72 0.06 20.08
C ASP A 207 17.55 0.70 18.95
N LEU A 208 17.03 0.72 17.72
CA LEU A 208 17.70 1.25 16.54
C LEU A 208 17.36 2.73 16.29
N LEU A 209 16.25 3.19 16.83
CA LEU A 209 15.70 4.52 16.58
C LEU A 209 15.91 5.45 17.79
N PRO A 210 16.35 6.69 17.58
CA PRO A 210 16.31 7.67 18.67
C PRO A 210 14.88 7.87 19.16
N PRO A 211 14.66 8.01 20.49
CA PRO A 211 13.33 8.24 21.06
C PRO A 211 12.61 9.40 20.38
N GLY A 212 11.35 9.20 19.99
CA GLY A 212 10.50 10.19 19.35
C GLY A 212 10.68 10.34 17.83
N VAL A 213 11.66 9.68 17.21
CA VAL A 213 11.83 9.73 15.74
C VAL A 213 10.68 8.99 15.03
N VAL A 214 10.21 7.89 15.58
CA VAL A 214 9.00 7.19 15.14
C VAL A 214 8.04 7.04 16.31
N ASN A 215 6.81 7.48 16.12
CA ASN A 215 5.72 7.37 17.08
C ASN A 215 4.54 6.69 16.40
N VAL A 216 3.88 5.76 17.10
CA VAL A 216 2.70 5.04 16.59
C VAL A 216 1.51 5.33 17.49
N VAL A 217 0.47 5.93 16.92
CA VAL A 217 -0.79 6.24 17.61
C VAL A 217 -1.90 5.39 17.00
N ASN A 218 -2.45 4.47 17.79
CA ASN A 218 -3.52 3.58 17.37
C ASN A 218 -4.90 4.23 17.57
N GLY A 219 -5.90 3.79 16.83
CA GLY A 219 -7.26 4.29 16.96
C GLY A 219 -7.97 4.47 15.63
N PHE A 220 -9.21 4.93 15.71
CA PHE A 220 -10.08 5.08 14.55
C PHE A 220 -9.77 6.37 13.75
N GLY A 221 -10.11 6.32 12.45
CA GLY A 221 -9.84 7.42 11.52
C GLY A 221 -10.39 8.77 11.99
N ALA A 222 -11.63 8.82 12.50
CA ALA A 222 -12.26 10.05 12.98
C ALA A 222 -11.68 10.55 14.33
N GLU A 223 -11.18 9.64 15.18
CA GLU A 223 -10.72 9.97 16.53
C GLU A 223 -9.24 10.34 16.62
N ALA A 224 -8.36 9.62 15.88
CA ALA A 224 -6.92 9.84 15.84
C ALA A 224 -6.41 10.35 14.48
N GLY A 225 -6.98 9.83 13.38
CA GLY A 225 -6.54 10.19 12.02
C GLY A 225 -6.87 11.64 11.65
N ARG A 226 -8.08 12.11 11.93
CA ARG A 226 -8.50 13.50 11.66
C ARG A 226 -7.63 14.52 12.44
N PRO A 227 -7.44 14.40 13.77
CA PRO A 227 -6.55 15.31 14.50
C PRO A 227 -5.14 15.35 13.92
N LEU A 228 -4.58 14.20 13.55
CA LEU A 228 -3.25 14.14 12.91
C LEU A 228 -3.23 14.86 11.56
N ALA A 229 -4.25 14.65 10.72
CA ALA A 229 -4.30 15.21 9.37
C ALA A 229 -4.60 16.72 9.34
N SER A 230 -5.20 17.28 10.40
CA SER A 230 -5.53 18.71 10.51
C SER A 230 -4.60 19.48 11.42
N SER A 231 -3.61 18.85 12.07
CA SER A 231 -2.74 19.55 13.04
C SER A 231 -1.79 20.52 12.35
N PRO A 232 -1.76 21.82 12.76
CA PRO A 232 -0.81 22.80 12.23
C PRO A 232 0.65 22.47 12.58
N ARG A 233 0.86 21.47 13.43
CA ARG A 233 2.18 20.99 13.85
C ARG A 233 2.77 19.94 12.89
N VAL A 234 2.03 19.55 11.84
CA VAL A 234 2.46 18.54 10.85
C VAL A 234 2.90 19.24 9.57
N GLY A 235 4.13 19.01 9.14
CA GLY A 235 4.68 19.58 7.91
C GLY A 235 4.19 18.88 6.63
N LYS A 236 3.63 17.69 6.74
CA LYS A 236 3.07 16.90 5.64
C LYS A 236 2.20 15.76 6.15
N VAL A 237 1.15 15.40 5.39
CA VAL A 237 0.41 14.16 5.58
C VAL A 237 0.61 13.23 4.39
N ALA A 238 1.03 12.00 4.67
CA ALA A 238 1.07 10.90 3.69
C ALA A 238 -0.05 9.91 4.02
N PHE A 239 -0.96 9.71 3.09
CA PHE A 239 -2.12 8.84 3.25
C PHE A 239 -2.17 7.78 2.16
N THR A 240 -2.45 6.54 2.55
CA THR A 240 -2.88 5.47 1.64
C THR A 240 -4.17 4.88 2.16
N GLY A 241 -5.17 4.76 1.29
CA GLY A 241 -6.46 4.21 1.65
C GLY A 241 -7.54 4.45 0.60
N GLU A 242 -8.78 4.39 1.01
CA GLU A 242 -9.97 4.54 0.16
C GLU A 242 -10.13 6.00 -0.34
N THR A 243 -10.62 6.16 -1.58
CA THR A 243 -10.69 7.47 -2.25
C THR A 243 -11.57 8.49 -1.51
N THR A 244 -12.67 8.06 -0.90
CA THR A 244 -13.55 8.96 -0.11
C THR A 244 -12.82 9.50 1.12
N THR A 245 -12.08 8.63 1.81
CA THR A 245 -11.23 9.02 2.94
C THR A 245 -10.10 9.96 2.49
N GLY A 246 -9.49 9.71 1.32
CA GLY A 246 -8.48 10.60 0.75
C GLY A 246 -8.98 12.02 0.51
N ARG A 247 -10.22 12.18 0.06
CA ARG A 247 -10.87 13.50 -0.07
C ARG A 247 -11.03 14.19 1.29
N LEU A 248 -11.41 13.43 2.34
CA LEU A 248 -11.51 13.98 3.71
C LEU A 248 -10.13 14.40 4.23
N ILE A 249 -9.09 13.62 3.99
CA ILE A 249 -7.70 13.98 4.36
C ILE A 249 -7.28 15.30 3.71
N MET A 250 -7.58 15.50 2.42
CA MET A 250 -7.33 16.79 1.75
C MET A 250 -8.09 17.95 2.41
N GLN A 251 -9.36 17.75 2.77
CA GLN A 251 -10.16 18.76 3.45
C GLN A 251 -9.55 19.13 4.82
N TYR A 252 -9.15 18.14 5.61
CA TYR A 252 -8.52 18.37 6.91
C TYR A 252 -7.18 19.10 6.77
N ALA A 253 -6.33 18.67 5.85
CA ALA A 253 -5.02 19.25 5.61
C ALA A 253 -5.13 20.69 5.09
N SER A 254 -6.17 21.02 4.32
CA SER A 254 -6.37 22.35 3.73
C SER A 254 -6.57 23.46 4.77
N GLU A 255 -7.07 23.13 5.96
CA GLU A 255 -7.27 24.10 7.04
C GLU A 255 -5.96 24.80 7.44
N ASN A 256 -4.82 24.09 7.33
CA ASN A 256 -3.50 24.59 7.70
C ASN A 256 -2.48 24.55 6.55
N LEU A 257 -2.94 24.44 5.30
CA LEU A 257 -2.11 24.37 4.08
C LEU A 257 -1.08 23.25 4.13
N ILE A 258 -1.42 22.12 4.77
CA ILE A 258 -0.51 20.96 4.93
C ILE A 258 -0.40 20.24 3.57
N PRO A 259 0.82 20.07 3.01
CA PRO A 259 1.02 19.26 1.82
C PRO A 259 0.60 17.81 2.02
N VAL A 260 -0.04 17.22 1.01
CA VAL A 260 -0.49 15.82 1.06
C VAL A 260 0.12 15.00 -0.07
N THR A 261 0.44 13.74 0.20
CA THR A 261 0.53 12.68 -0.82
C THR A 261 -0.55 11.66 -0.55
N LEU A 262 -1.26 11.26 -1.59
CA LEU A 262 -2.42 10.38 -1.52
C LEU A 262 -2.22 9.21 -2.47
N GLU A 263 -2.25 7.99 -1.94
CA GLU A 263 -2.37 6.76 -2.71
C GLU A 263 -3.75 6.18 -2.44
N LEU A 264 -4.59 6.16 -3.47
CA LEU A 264 -6.02 5.89 -3.34
C LEU A 264 -6.43 4.65 -4.14
N GLY A 265 -7.74 4.44 -4.25
CA GLY A 265 -8.31 3.30 -4.91
C GLY A 265 -8.04 3.21 -6.42
N GLY A 266 -8.36 2.06 -6.98
CA GLY A 266 -8.23 1.78 -8.39
C GLY A 266 -9.34 0.87 -8.94
N LYS A 267 -9.46 0.87 -10.26
CA LYS A 267 -10.26 -0.09 -11.03
C LYS A 267 -9.46 -0.49 -12.26
N SER A 268 -8.34 -1.16 -11.98
CA SER A 268 -7.27 -1.37 -12.94
C SER A 268 -7.69 -2.30 -14.09
N PRO A 269 -7.55 -1.87 -15.35
CA PRO A 269 -7.75 -2.73 -16.50
C PRO A 269 -6.56 -3.69 -16.68
N ASN A 270 -6.84 -4.91 -17.12
CA ASN A 270 -5.88 -5.91 -17.50
C ASN A 270 -6.27 -6.40 -18.90
N ILE A 271 -5.51 -6.00 -19.92
CA ILE A 271 -5.87 -6.15 -21.34
C ILE A 271 -5.13 -7.34 -21.93
N PHE A 272 -5.87 -8.26 -22.55
CA PHE A 272 -5.34 -9.46 -23.21
C PHE A 272 -5.65 -9.41 -24.71
N PHE A 273 -4.65 -9.08 -25.52
CA PHE A 273 -4.75 -9.10 -26.99
C PHE A 273 -4.75 -10.54 -27.52
N ALA A 274 -5.33 -10.74 -28.71
CA ALA A 274 -5.55 -12.08 -29.28
C ALA A 274 -4.25 -12.88 -29.49
N ASP A 275 -3.15 -12.20 -29.73
CA ASP A 275 -1.85 -12.82 -30.00
C ASP A 275 -1.25 -13.56 -28.79
N VAL A 276 -1.76 -13.33 -27.57
CA VAL A 276 -1.33 -14.09 -26.37
C VAL A 276 -1.55 -15.58 -26.56
N ALA A 277 -2.63 -15.97 -27.23
CA ALA A 277 -3.02 -17.36 -27.49
C ALA A 277 -2.51 -17.90 -28.85
N ALA A 278 -1.54 -17.24 -29.50
CA ALA A 278 -0.99 -17.72 -30.79
C ALA A 278 -0.22 -19.04 -30.66
N ALA A 279 0.26 -19.38 -29.46
CA ALA A 279 0.91 -20.64 -29.14
C ALA A 279 0.59 -21.09 -27.71
N ASP A 280 0.53 -22.40 -27.48
CA ASP A 280 0.42 -23.00 -26.14
C ASP A 280 1.82 -23.15 -25.54
N ASP A 281 2.34 -22.07 -24.97
CA ASP A 281 3.69 -22.00 -24.45
C ASP A 281 3.74 -21.30 -23.08
N ALA A 282 4.93 -21.13 -22.52
CA ALA A 282 5.15 -20.48 -21.23
C ALA A 282 4.62 -19.03 -21.20
N PHE A 283 4.55 -18.33 -22.33
CA PHE A 283 3.99 -16.98 -22.37
C PHE A 283 2.47 -16.99 -22.20
N TYR A 284 1.79 -17.94 -22.86
CA TYR A 284 0.35 -18.09 -22.69
C TYR A 284 -0.02 -18.51 -21.26
N ASP A 285 0.73 -19.47 -20.68
CA ASP A 285 0.57 -19.86 -19.27
C ASP A 285 0.77 -18.68 -18.33
N LYS A 286 1.78 -17.82 -18.57
CA LYS A 286 2.02 -16.59 -17.83
C LYS A 286 0.88 -15.57 -17.98
N ALA A 287 0.28 -15.45 -19.17
CA ALA A 287 -0.87 -14.56 -19.37
C ALA A 287 -2.11 -15.05 -18.62
N LEU A 288 -2.35 -16.37 -18.58
CA LEU A 288 -3.42 -16.98 -17.78
C LEU A 288 -3.18 -16.78 -16.25
N GLU A 289 -1.92 -16.85 -15.80
CA GLU A 289 -1.58 -16.46 -14.43
C GLU A 289 -1.87 -14.99 -14.19
N GLY A 290 -1.49 -14.11 -15.13
CA GLY A 290 -1.78 -12.69 -15.11
C GLY A 290 -3.27 -12.37 -14.98
N PHE A 291 -4.15 -13.19 -15.55
CA PHE A 291 -5.59 -13.11 -15.33
C PHE A 291 -5.96 -13.47 -13.88
N ALA A 292 -5.42 -14.56 -13.34
CA ALA A 292 -5.76 -15.06 -12.00
C ALA A 292 -5.25 -14.17 -10.86
N LEU A 293 -4.34 -13.22 -11.14
CA LEU A 293 -3.76 -12.30 -10.17
C LEU A 293 -4.79 -11.31 -9.54
N PHE A 294 -6.05 -11.29 -10.01
CA PHE A 294 -7.11 -10.59 -9.31
C PHE A 294 -7.40 -11.16 -7.91
N ALA A 295 -7.02 -12.40 -7.66
CA ALA A 295 -7.20 -13.08 -6.38
C ALA A 295 -5.98 -12.97 -5.45
N LEU A 296 -4.83 -12.42 -5.91
CA LEU A 296 -3.65 -12.18 -5.09
C LEU A 296 -4.03 -11.31 -3.89
N ASN A 297 -3.46 -11.61 -2.70
CA ASN A 297 -3.81 -10.91 -1.47
C ASN A 297 -5.33 -10.83 -1.25
N GLN A 298 -6.06 -11.91 -1.54
CA GLN A 298 -7.53 -12.03 -1.57
C GLN A 298 -8.24 -10.86 -2.30
N GLY A 299 -7.61 -10.32 -3.34
CA GLY A 299 -8.12 -9.20 -4.14
C GLY A 299 -8.06 -7.84 -3.43
N GLU A 300 -7.52 -7.78 -2.23
CA GLU A 300 -7.40 -6.58 -1.40
C GLU A 300 -6.14 -5.77 -1.77
N VAL A 301 -6.03 -5.44 -3.05
CA VAL A 301 -4.92 -4.70 -3.65
C VAL A 301 -5.43 -3.48 -4.40
N CYS A 302 -4.87 -2.30 -4.11
CA CYS A 302 -5.27 -1.05 -4.77
C CYS A 302 -5.12 -1.09 -6.30
N THR A 303 -4.14 -1.85 -6.81
CA THR A 303 -3.93 -2.12 -8.24
C THR A 303 -4.52 -3.45 -8.70
N CYS A 304 -5.42 -4.07 -7.93
CA CYS A 304 -6.06 -5.33 -8.33
C CYS A 304 -6.51 -5.25 -9.79
N PRO A 305 -6.14 -6.22 -10.68
CA PRO A 305 -6.59 -6.26 -12.06
C PRO A 305 -8.07 -6.66 -12.13
N SER A 306 -8.92 -5.83 -11.57
CA SER A 306 -10.33 -6.09 -11.30
C SER A 306 -11.24 -5.89 -12.53
N ARG A 307 -10.70 -5.38 -13.66
CA ARG A 307 -11.34 -5.40 -14.98
C ARG A 307 -10.45 -6.16 -15.95
N ALA A 308 -10.87 -7.31 -16.40
CA ALA A 308 -10.18 -8.03 -17.48
C ALA A 308 -10.85 -7.71 -18.82
N LEU A 309 -10.08 -7.18 -19.77
CA LEU A 309 -10.52 -6.89 -21.13
C LEU A 309 -9.86 -7.91 -22.05
N VAL A 310 -10.67 -8.76 -22.68
CA VAL A 310 -10.18 -9.86 -23.51
C VAL A 310 -10.64 -9.65 -24.96
N GLN A 311 -9.71 -9.71 -25.92
CA GLN A 311 -10.05 -9.50 -27.32
C GLN A 311 -10.99 -10.60 -27.82
N ASP A 312 -12.06 -10.22 -28.52
CA ASP A 312 -13.15 -11.11 -28.93
C ASP A 312 -12.67 -12.35 -29.71
N ALA A 313 -11.68 -12.16 -30.58
CA ALA A 313 -11.11 -13.23 -31.42
C ALA A 313 -10.56 -14.43 -30.63
N VAL A 314 -10.22 -14.29 -29.34
CA VAL A 314 -9.68 -15.36 -28.49
C VAL A 314 -10.50 -15.59 -27.22
N TYR A 315 -11.57 -14.84 -27.03
CA TYR A 315 -12.31 -14.77 -25.78
C TYR A 315 -12.72 -16.14 -25.25
N ASP A 316 -13.41 -16.94 -26.05
CA ASP A 316 -13.97 -18.23 -25.59
C ASP A 316 -12.87 -19.21 -25.16
N ARG A 317 -11.78 -19.30 -25.94
CA ARG A 317 -10.61 -20.11 -25.60
C ARG A 317 -9.93 -19.58 -24.34
N PHE A 318 -9.59 -18.31 -24.33
CA PHE A 318 -8.86 -17.69 -23.21
C PHE A 318 -9.65 -17.81 -21.91
N MET A 319 -10.95 -17.51 -21.93
CA MET A 319 -11.80 -17.60 -20.74
C MET A 319 -12.00 -19.04 -20.27
N GLY A 320 -12.09 -20.00 -21.17
CA GLY A 320 -12.13 -21.42 -20.80
C GLY A 320 -10.90 -21.84 -20.00
N ASP A 321 -9.71 -21.48 -20.48
CA ASP A 321 -8.43 -21.80 -19.83
C ASP A 321 -8.23 -20.99 -18.54
N ALA A 322 -8.63 -19.71 -18.53
CA ALA A 322 -8.54 -18.82 -17.36
C ALA A 322 -9.46 -19.31 -16.22
N LEU A 323 -10.69 -19.68 -16.50
CA LEU A 323 -11.62 -20.25 -15.52
C LEU A 323 -11.12 -21.58 -14.97
N ALA A 324 -10.53 -22.44 -15.80
CA ALA A 324 -9.89 -23.66 -15.34
C ALA A 324 -8.71 -23.37 -14.39
N ARG A 325 -7.97 -22.26 -14.60
CA ARG A 325 -6.91 -21.83 -13.68
C ARG A 325 -7.48 -21.28 -12.38
N VAL A 326 -8.50 -20.44 -12.44
CA VAL A 326 -9.21 -19.93 -11.23
C VAL A 326 -9.75 -21.07 -10.37
N GLY A 327 -10.30 -22.13 -10.99
CA GLY A 327 -10.77 -23.32 -10.29
C GLY A 327 -9.69 -24.12 -9.54
N ARG A 328 -8.41 -23.84 -9.77
CA ARG A 328 -7.28 -24.46 -9.04
C ARG A 328 -6.81 -23.61 -7.85
N ILE A 329 -7.38 -22.43 -7.63
CA ILE A 329 -7.02 -21.58 -6.49
C ILE A 329 -7.44 -22.28 -5.19
N ARG A 330 -6.46 -22.47 -4.31
CA ARG A 330 -6.69 -23.07 -3.00
C ARG A 330 -6.94 -21.97 -1.98
N GLN A 331 -8.18 -21.91 -1.48
CA GLN A 331 -8.56 -21.01 -0.40
C GLN A 331 -8.62 -21.81 0.93
N GLY A 332 -8.15 -21.19 2.02
CA GLY A 332 -8.17 -21.85 3.32
C GLY A 332 -7.34 -21.15 4.39
N ASN A 333 -6.70 -21.95 5.25
CA ASN A 333 -5.86 -21.45 6.33
C ASN A 333 -4.68 -20.62 5.78
N PRO A 334 -4.62 -19.30 6.05
CA PRO A 334 -3.55 -18.46 5.52
C PRO A 334 -2.17 -18.81 6.09
N LEU A 335 -2.09 -19.52 7.21
CA LEU A 335 -0.83 -20.00 7.79
C LEU A 335 -0.29 -21.28 7.13
N ASP A 336 -1.04 -21.90 6.21
CA ASP A 336 -0.55 -22.98 5.36
C ASP A 336 0.14 -22.40 4.12
N THR A 337 1.42 -22.75 3.90
CA THR A 337 2.22 -22.28 2.77
C THR A 337 1.67 -22.69 1.40
N GLU A 338 0.71 -23.61 1.36
CA GLU A 338 0.04 -24.02 0.13
C GLU A 338 -1.26 -23.23 -0.15
N THR A 339 -1.77 -22.47 0.81
CA THR A 339 -2.93 -21.60 0.62
C THR A 339 -2.58 -20.47 -0.34
N MET A 340 -3.46 -20.21 -1.32
CA MET A 340 -3.30 -19.17 -2.32
C MET A 340 -4.17 -17.94 -2.04
N VAL A 341 -5.32 -18.14 -1.37
CA VAL A 341 -6.25 -17.08 -0.99
C VAL A 341 -6.69 -17.30 0.45
N GLY A 342 -6.52 -16.30 1.28
CA GLY A 342 -6.88 -16.32 2.70
C GLY A 342 -8.25 -15.70 2.99
N ALA A 343 -8.39 -15.12 4.19
CA ALA A 343 -9.60 -14.43 4.64
C ALA A 343 -9.55 -12.94 4.25
N GLN A 344 -10.72 -12.31 4.08
CA GLN A 344 -10.84 -10.86 3.94
C GLN A 344 -10.48 -10.17 5.26
N ALA A 345 -9.87 -9.00 5.21
CA ALA A 345 -9.29 -8.36 6.39
C ALA A 345 -10.29 -8.01 7.52
N SER A 346 -11.56 -7.89 7.22
CA SER A 346 -12.61 -7.62 8.22
C SER A 346 -13.98 -8.11 7.77
N ASN A 347 -14.91 -8.22 8.73
CA ASN A 347 -16.31 -8.53 8.41
C ASN A 347 -16.95 -7.46 7.53
N ASP A 348 -16.66 -6.18 7.80
CA ASP A 348 -17.21 -5.07 7.02
C ASP A 348 -16.75 -5.15 5.56
N GLN A 349 -15.50 -5.55 5.33
CA GLN A 349 -14.98 -5.75 3.97
C GLN A 349 -15.63 -6.97 3.30
N LEU A 350 -15.81 -8.07 4.01
CA LEU A 350 -16.55 -9.24 3.50
C LEU A 350 -17.98 -8.85 3.07
N GLU A 351 -18.71 -8.15 3.92
CA GLU A 351 -20.09 -7.72 3.62
C GLU A 351 -20.14 -6.74 2.43
N LYS A 352 -19.15 -5.83 2.34
CA LYS A 352 -19.00 -4.96 1.17
C LYS A 352 -18.83 -5.77 -0.12
N ILE A 353 -17.94 -6.76 -0.13
CA ILE A 353 -17.69 -7.60 -1.31
C ILE A 353 -18.95 -8.37 -1.70
N LEU A 354 -19.64 -8.99 -0.74
CA LEU A 354 -20.88 -9.72 -0.99
C LEU A 354 -21.98 -8.80 -1.55
N SER A 355 -22.09 -7.57 -1.05
CA SER A 355 -23.02 -6.59 -1.58
C SER A 355 -22.77 -6.23 -3.06
N TYR A 356 -21.48 -6.13 -3.46
CA TYR A 356 -21.14 -5.90 -4.86
C TYR A 356 -21.38 -7.12 -5.75
N ILE A 357 -21.21 -8.32 -5.23
CA ILE A 357 -21.58 -9.56 -5.92
C ILE A 357 -23.08 -9.56 -6.22
N ASP A 358 -23.90 -9.16 -5.26
CA ASP A 358 -25.34 -9.03 -5.45
C ASP A 358 -25.72 -7.89 -6.44
N ILE A 359 -25.03 -6.76 -6.38
CA ILE A 359 -25.18 -5.67 -7.34
C ILE A 359 -24.89 -6.17 -8.78
N GLY A 360 -23.79 -6.89 -8.97
CA GLY A 360 -23.46 -7.46 -10.28
C GLY A 360 -24.55 -8.37 -10.84
N ARG A 361 -25.10 -9.25 -10.01
CA ARG A 361 -26.26 -10.09 -10.38
C ARG A 361 -27.50 -9.27 -10.72
N GLN A 362 -27.81 -8.26 -9.93
CA GLN A 362 -28.96 -7.39 -10.15
C GLN A 362 -28.84 -6.56 -11.43
N GLU A 363 -27.64 -6.15 -11.80
CA GLU A 363 -27.37 -5.45 -13.06
C GLU A 363 -27.32 -6.39 -14.27
N GLY A 364 -27.45 -7.71 -14.07
CA GLY A 364 -27.53 -8.71 -15.14
C GLY A 364 -26.16 -9.25 -15.57
N ALA A 365 -25.08 -9.04 -14.81
CA ALA A 365 -23.80 -9.67 -15.08
C ALA A 365 -23.88 -11.20 -14.87
N ALA A 366 -23.26 -11.96 -15.77
CA ALA A 366 -23.19 -13.41 -15.66
C ALA A 366 -22.08 -13.80 -14.67
N VAL A 367 -22.40 -14.63 -13.68
CA VAL A 367 -21.41 -15.22 -12.76
C VAL A 367 -20.78 -16.43 -13.45
N LEU A 368 -19.49 -16.34 -13.80
CA LEU A 368 -18.75 -17.43 -14.44
C LEU A 368 -18.06 -18.35 -13.42
N ALA A 369 -17.70 -17.83 -12.24
CA ALA A 369 -17.13 -18.57 -11.14
C ALA A 369 -17.37 -17.86 -9.79
N GLY A 370 -17.40 -18.59 -8.69
CA GLY A 370 -17.53 -18.04 -7.32
C GLY A 370 -18.89 -17.41 -7.05
N GLY A 371 -18.87 -16.23 -6.42
CA GLY A 371 -20.07 -15.44 -6.13
C GLY A 371 -20.71 -15.75 -4.78
N GLU A 372 -20.00 -16.36 -3.85
CA GLU A 372 -20.56 -16.78 -2.56
C GLU A 372 -19.57 -16.65 -1.40
N ARG A 373 -20.11 -16.53 -0.21
CA ARG A 373 -19.35 -16.67 1.02
C ARG A 373 -18.90 -18.12 1.17
N VAL A 374 -17.69 -18.34 1.69
CA VAL A 374 -17.14 -19.65 1.98
C VAL A 374 -16.99 -19.83 3.48
N ASP A 375 -17.37 -20.98 4.02
CA ASP A 375 -16.99 -21.42 5.38
C ASP A 375 -16.01 -22.60 5.25
N PRO A 376 -14.71 -22.40 5.51
CA PRO A 376 -13.74 -23.48 5.46
C PRO A 376 -13.94 -24.54 6.55
N GLY A 377 -14.76 -24.23 7.58
CA GLY A 377 -15.05 -25.13 8.69
C GLY A 377 -13.93 -25.27 9.72
N GLY A 378 -14.16 -26.10 10.73
CA GLY A 378 -13.19 -26.40 11.77
C GLY A 378 -12.72 -25.14 12.55
N ASP A 379 -11.39 -25.01 12.74
CA ASP A 379 -10.78 -23.87 13.44
C ASP A 379 -10.90 -22.54 12.67
N LEU A 380 -11.27 -22.58 11.40
CA LEU A 380 -11.46 -21.40 10.53
C LEU A 380 -12.90 -20.93 10.48
N SER A 381 -13.85 -21.70 11.06
CA SER A 381 -15.27 -21.33 11.10
C SER A 381 -15.46 -20.00 11.84
N GLY A 382 -16.27 -19.11 11.26
CA GLY A 382 -16.44 -17.73 11.72
C GLY A 382 -15.47 -16.72 11.09
N GLY A 383 -14.50 -17.18 10.29
CA GLY A 383 -13.63 -16.32 9.49
C GLY A 383 -14.33 -15.67 8.29
N TYR A 384 -13.63 -14.75 7.64
CA TYR A 384 -14.20 -13.86 6.63
C TYR A 384 -13.78 -14.28 5.22
N TYR A 385 -14.34 -15.35 4.67
CA TYR A 385 -13.95 -15.92 3.39
C TYR A 385 -15.03 -15.71 2.32
N VAL A 386 -14.59 -15.33 1.09
CA VAL A 386 -15.40 -15.24 -0.11
C VAL A 386 -14.69 -15.92 -1.26
N ALA A 387 -15.41 -16.66 -2.08
CA ALA A 387 -14.84 -17.37 -3.23
C ALA A 387 -14.31 -16.38 -4.26
N PRO A 388 -13.13 -16.64 -4.88
CA PRO A 388 -12.70 -15.90 -6.05
C PRO A 388 -13.80 -15.89 -7.11
N THR A 389 -14.21 -14.68 -7.51
CA THR A 389 -15.42 -14.46 -8.31
C THR A 389 -15.09 -13.84 -9.65
N VAL A 390 -15.65 -14.41 -10.72
CA VAL A 390 -15.51 -13.93 -12.09
C VAL A 390 -16.89 -13.58 -12.65
N PHE A 391 -17.07 -12.32 -13.04
CA PHE A 391 -18.26 -11.86 -13.76
C PHE A 391 -17.96 -11.61 -15.24
N GLU A 392 -18.92 -11.88 -16.12
CA GLU A 392 -18.95 -11.34 -17.46
C GLU A 392 -20.03 -10.26 -17.56
N GLY A 393 -19.69 -9.12 -18.18
CA GLY A 393 -20.59 -7.99 -18.29
C GLY A 393 -20.07 -6.90 -19.22
N HIS A 394 -20.43 -5.65 -18.96
CA HIS A 394 -19.99 -4.51 -19.76
C HIS A 394 -19.55 -3.34 -18.87
N ASN A 395 -18.71 -2.45 -19.43
CA ASN A 395 -18.02 -1.39 -18.69
C ASN A 395 -18.96 -0.37 -17.99
N GLY A 396 -20.23 -0.26 -18.38
CA GLY A 396 -21.20 0.61 -17.73
C GLY A 396 -21.78 0.10 -16.41
N MET A 397 -21.54 -1.17 -16.02
CA MET A 397 -22.01 -1.74 -14.77
C MET A 397 -21.19 -1.22 -13.59
N ARG A 398 -21.79 -1.12 -12.40
CA ARG A 398 -21.11 -0.67 -11.17
C ARG A 398 -19.91 -1.56 -10.82
N ILE A 399 -20.02 -2.87 -11.03
CA ILE A 399 -18.91 -3.81 -10.79
C ILE A 399 -17.69 -3.57 -11.70
N PHE A 400 -17.84 -2.80 -12.80
CA PHE A 400 -16.73 -2.36 -13.67
C PHE A 400 -16.22 -0.97 -13.31
N GLN A 401 -17.01 -0.13 -12.65
CA GLN A 401 -16.69 1.26 -12.38
C GLN A 401 -16.28 1.53 -10.93
N GLU A 402 -16.81 0.77 -9.98
CA GLU A 402 -16.58 0.98 -8.55
C GLU A 402 -15.58 -0.03 -7.98
N GLU A 403 -14.78 0.41 -7.01
CA GLU A 403 -13.77 -0.42 -6.35
C GLU A 403 -14.42 -1.37 -5.32
N ILE A 404 -14.37 -2.66 -5.61
CA ILE A 404 -14.88 -3.71 -4.72
C ILE A 404 -13.89 -4.03 -3.62
N PHE A 405 -12.60 -4.08 -3.95
CA PHE A 405 -11.49 -4.39 -3.07
C PHE A 405 -11.58 -5.79 -2.45
N GLY A 406 -11.75 -6.78 -3.31
CA GLY A 406 -11.86 -8.20 -2.97
C GLY A 406 -11.56 -9.08 -4.19
N PRO A 407 -11.60 -10.42 -4.07
CA PRO A 407 -11.23 -11.33 -5.13
C PRO A 407 -12.34 -11.43 -6.21
N VAL A 408 -12.68 -10.29 -6.81
CA VAL A 408 -13.73 -10.16 -7.82
C VAL A 408 -13.16 -9.48 -9.07
N VAL A 409 -13.24 -10.15 -10.20
CA VAL A 409 -12.88 -9.60 -11.51
C VAL A 409 -14.11 -9.54 -12.41
N SER A 410 -14.24 -8.43 -13.11
CA SER A 410 -15.28 -8.20 -14.13
C SER A 410 -14.66 -8.27 -15.52
N VAL A 411 -15.16 -9.17 -16.37
CA VAL A 411 -14.61 -9.45 -17.70
C VAL A 411 -15.51 -8.86 -18.77
N ALA A 412 -14.91 -8.16 -19.73
CA ALA A 412 -15.58 -7.66 -20.91
C ALA A 412 -14.76 -7.99 -22.18
N ARG A 413 -15.47 -8.11 -23.31
CA ARG A 413 -14.88 -8.25 -24.64
C ARG A 413 -14.47 -6.89 -25.20
N PHE A 414 -13.49 -6.87 -26.07
CA PHE A 414 -13.18 -5.74 -26.93
C PHE A 414 -12.86 -6.19 -28.35
N ASP A 415 -13.11 -5.34 -29.32
CA ASP A 415 -12.94 -5.68 -30.74
C ASP A 415 -11.51 -5.43 -31.22
N ASP A 416 -11.01 -4.22 -31.04
CA ASP A 416 -9.71 -3.78 -31.54
C ASP A 416 -8.94 -2.93 -30.53
N TYR A 417 -7.77 -2.43 -30.94
CA TYR A 417 -6.90 -1.61 -30.10
C TYR A 417 -7.59 -0.36 -29.52
N ASP A 418 -8.32 0.38 -30.36
CA ASP A 418 -8.94 1.63 -29.98
C ASP A 418 -10.09 1.40 -28.99
N ASP A 419 -10.87 0.34 -29.17
CA ASP A 419 -11.92 -0.08 -28.25
C ASP A 419 -11.35 -0.52 -26.90
N ALA A 420 -10.25 -1.30 -26.90
CA ALA A 420 -9.55 -1.68 -25.68
C ALA A 420 -9.12 -0.44 -24.87
N LEU A 421 -8.46 0.51 -25.52
CA LEU A 421 -7.94 1.72 -24.87
C LEU A 421 -9.06 2.66 -24.39
N LYS A 422 -10.12 2.82 -25.17
CA LYS A 422 -11.32 3.57 -24.79
C LYS A 422 -11.92 2.98 -23.52
N THR A 423 -12.16 1.68 -23.50
CA THR A 423 -12.74 0.98 -22.34
C THR A 423 -11.82 0.99 -21.12
N ALA A 424 -10.51 0.78 -21.33
CA ALA A 424 -9.52 0.83 -20.25
C ALA A 424 -9.49 2.20 -19.55
N ASN A 425 -9.56 3.28 -20.33
CA ASN A 425 -9.48 4.66 -19.84
C ASN A 425 -10.83 5.21 -19.32
N ASP A 426 -11.94 4.54 -19.60
CA ASP A 426 -13.29 4.95 -19.17
C ASP A 426 -13.55 4.53 -17.71
N THR A 427 -12.92 5.22 -16.82
CA THR A 427 -13.06 5.13 -15.36
C THR A 427 -12.56 6.41 -14.71
N LEU A 428 -13.05 6.70 -13.51
CA LEU A 428 -12.54 7.83 -12.71
C LEU A 428 -11.16 7.54 -12.06
N TYR A 429 -10.71 6.29 -12.10
CA TYR A 429 -9.44 5.84 -11.55
C TYR A 429 -8.31 5.83 -12.59
N GLY A 430 -7.08 5.71 -12.11
CA GLY A 430 -5.89 5.61 -12.96
C GLY A 430 -4.67 5.17 -12.15
N LEU A 431 -4.81 4.14 -11.27
CA LEU A 431 -3.70 3.67 -10.45
C LEU A 431 -2.79 2.72 -11.21
N GLY A 432 -3.31 1.57 -11.60
CA GLY A 432 -2.58 0.52 -12.28
C GLY A 432 -3.25 0.04 -13.56
N ALA A 433 -2.49 -0.65 -14.41
CA ALA A 433 -2.99 -1.36 -15.58
C ALA A 433 -2.05 -2.48 -16.01
N GLY A 434 -2.56 -3.53 -16.64
CA GLY A 434 -1.80 -4.59 -17.29
C GLY A 434 -2.07 -4.67 -18.78
N VAL A 435 -1.05 -5.01 -19.55
CA VAL A 435 -1.15 -5.24 -21.00
C VAL A 435 -0.42 -6.52 -21.35
N TRP A 436 -1.10 -7.40 -22.05
CA TRP A 436 -0.56 -8.70 -22.49
C TRP A 436 -0.64 -8.80 -24.01
N SER A 437 0.50 -8.86 -24.67
CA SER A 437 0.64 -9.03 -26.12
C SER A 437 2.03 -9.55 -26.43
N ARG A 438 2.14 -10.42 -27.45
CA ARG A 438 3.44 -10.88 -28.00
C ARG A 438 4.05 -9.84 -28.93
N ASP A 439 3.24 -8.96 -29.51
CA ASP A 439 3.72 -7.84 -30.31
C ASP A 439 4.22 -6.71 -29.44
N GLY A 440 5.53 -6.50 -29.46
CA GLY A 440 6.18 -5.46 -28.67
C GLY A 440 5.69 -4.05 -29.00
N ASN A 441 5.29 -3.77 -30.24
CA ASN A 441 4.76 -2.45 -30.63
C ASN A 441 3.38 -2.21 -30.00
N THR A 442 2.46 -3.16 -30.15
CA THR A 442 1.13 -3.10 -29.52
C THR A 442 1.24 -2.95 -28.02
N ALA A 443 2.05 -3.80 -27.37
CA ALA A 443 2.23 -3.79 -25.93
C ALA A 443 2.82 -2.45 -25.42
N TYR A 444 3.85 -1.91 -26.09
CA TYR A 444 4.46 -0.64 -25.72
C TYR A 444 3.51 0.55 -25.91
N ARG A 445 2.83 0.62 -27.07
CA ARG A 445 1.88 1.70 -27.36
C ARG A 445 0.72 1.69 -26.37
N ALA A 446 0.10 0.55 -26.12
CA ALA A 446 -0.98 0.44 -25.13
C ALA A 446 -0.50 0.88 -23.73
N GLY A 447 0.71 0.46 -23.34
CA GLY A 447 1.31 0.92 -22.09
C GLY A 447 1.50 2.43 -21.99
N ARG A 448 1.69 3.13 -23.14
CA ARG A 448 1.81 4.60 -23.21
C ARG A 448 0.46 5.31 -23.25
N ASP A 449 -0.55 4.70 -23.85
CA ASP A 449 -1.85 5.33 -24.11
C ASP A 449 -2.84 5.13 -22.95
N ILE A 450 -2.57 4.16 -22.06
CA ILE A 450 -3.37 3.95 -20.84
C ILE A 450 -3.11 5.07 -19.83
N GLN A 451 -4.20 5.65 -19.30
CA GLN A 451 -4.18 6.73 -18.31
C GLN A 451 -4.06 6.17 -16.88
N ALA A 452 -2.93 5.52 -16.59
CA ALA A 452 -2.59 5.00 -15.27
C ALA A 452 -1.16 5.36 -14.88
N GLY A 453 -0.92 5.51 -13.58
CA GLY A 453 0.40 5.90 -13.09
C GLY A 453 1.41 4.75 -13.11
N ARG A 454 0.96 3.50 -13.02
CA ARG A 454 1.76 2.30 -13.18
C ARG A 454 1.13 1.39 -14.25
N VAL A 455 1.90 1.07 -15.29
CA VAL A 455 1.47 0.08 -16.29
C VAL A 455 2.50 -1.05 -16.36
N TRP A 456 2.03 -2.27 -16.26
CA TRP A 456 2.82 -3.48 -16.46
C TRP A 456 2.59 -4.03 -17.86
N VAL A 457 3.65 -4.37 -18.55
CA VAL A 457 3.60 -5.00 -19.86
C VAL A 457 4.14 -6.43 -19.74
N ASN A 458 3.30 -7.41 -20.10
CA ASN A 458 3.62 -8.84 -19.99
C ASN A 458 4.08 -9.26 -18.60
N ASN A 459 3.56 -8.58 -17.58
CA ASN A 459 3.81 -8.76 -16.16
C ASN A 459 2.67 -8.13 -15.36
N TYR A 460 2.58 -8.38 -14.05
CA TYR A 460 1.71 -7.67 -13.12
C TYR A 460 2.26 -7.78 -11.69
N HIS A 461 1.86 -6.90 -10.78
CA HIS A 461 2.21 -6.90 -9.35
C HIS A 461 3.72 -6.90 -9.03
N ALA A 462 4.57 -6.36 -9.91
CA ALA A 462 5.97 -6.11 -9.58
C ALA A 462 6.14 -4.68 -9.01
N TYR A 463 6.69 -4.57 -7.81
CA TYR A 463 6.84 -3.28 -7.08
C TYR A 463 8.28 -2.99 -6.64
N PRO A 464 9.23 -2.88 -7.58
CA PRO A 464 10.62 -2.60 -7.21
C PRO A 464 10.74 -1.19 -6.60
N ALA A 465 11.54 -1.06 -5.54
CA ALA A 465 11.71 0.18 -4.78
C ALA A 465 12.21 1.37 -5.64
N HIS A 466 12.95 1.09 -6.72
CA HIS A 466 13.50 2.09 -7.63
C HIS A 466 12.58 2.48 -8.79
N ALA A 467 11.33 2.03 -8.82
CA ALA A 467 10.36 2.40 -9.83
C ALA A 467 9.20 3.18 -9.21
N ALA A 468 8.95 4.38 -9.73
CA ALA A 468 7.91 5.26 -9.22
C ALA A 468 6.52 4.60 -9.26
N PHE A 469 5.73 4.79 -8.20
CA PHE A 469 4.37 4.31 -8.06
C PHE A 469 3.43 5.47 -7.71
N GLY A 470 2.20 5.45 -8.17
CA GLY A 470 1.17 6.44 -7.84
C GLY A 470 0.12 6.59 -8.91
N GLY A 471 -0.99 7.21 -8.55
CA GLY A 471 -2.19 7.30 -9.37
C GLY A 471 -2.24 8.50 -10.33
N TYR A 472 -3.02 8.34 -11.39
CA TYR A 472 -3.62 9.40 -12.18
C TYR A 472 -5.05 9.63 -11.73
N LYS A 473 -5.71 10.68 -12.23
CA LYS A 473 -7.12 10.99 -11.96
C LYS A 473 -7.44 10.96 -10.44
N GLN A 474 -8.45 10.19 -10.03
CA GLN A 474 -8.84 10.11 -8.62
C GLN A 474 -8.15 8.98 -7.83
N SER A 475 -7.10 8.40 -8.40
CA SER A 475 -6.30 7.38 -7.71
C SER A 475 -5.15 7.94 -6.89
N GLY A 476 -4.91 9.24 -6.90
CA GLY A 476 -3.93 9.81 -5.98
C GLY A 476 -3.23 11.08 -6.43
N ILE A 477 -2.39 11.58 -5.53
CA ILE A 477 -1.55 12.78 -5.70
C ILE A 477 -0.15 12.46 -5.19
N GLY A 478 0.87 12.76 -6.00
CA GLY A 478 2.26 12.45 -5.68
C GLY A 478 2.70 11.08 -6.19
N ARG A 479 3.87 10.65 -5.77
CA ARG A 479 4.44 9.34 -6.11
C ARG A 479 5.08 8.71 -4.87
N GLU A 480 4.93 7.41 -4.76
CA GLU A 480 5.62 6.54 -3.82
C GLU A 480 6.81 5.88 -4.53
N ASN A 481 7.78 5.41 -3.78
CA ASN A 481 8.98 4.74 -4.29
C ASN A 481 9.85 5.65 -5.20
N HIS A 482 10.94 5.10 -5.74
CA HIS A 482 11.91 5.86 -6.50
C HIS A 482 12.49 7.05 -5.71
N LYS A 483 13.67 7.52 -6.09
CA LYS A 483 14.32 8.67 -5.41
C LYS A 483 13.48 9.95 -5.40
N MET A 484 12.55 10.11 -6.37
CA MET A 484 11.65 11.27 -6.42
C MET A 484 10.74 11.38 -5.19
N MET A 485 10.53 10.28 -4.44
CA MET A 485 9.75 10.33 -3.22
C MET A 485 10.42 11.16 -2.12
N LEU A 486 11.74 11.30 -2.13
CA LEU A 486 12.45 12.18 -1.20
C LEU A 486 11.98 13.64 -1.34
N ASP A 487 11.64 14.08 -2.55
CA ASP A 487 11.13 15.44 -2.82
C ASP A 487 9.80 15.71 -2.08
N HIS A 488 9.02 14.66 -1.78
CA HIS A 488 7.78 14.77 -1.01
C HIS A 488 8.00 14.83 0.50
N TYR A 489 9.21 14.55 1.00
CA TYR A 489 9.59 14.59 2.42
C TYR A 489 10.63 15.66 2.73
N GLN A 490 10.92 16.52 1.76
CA GLN A 490 11.88 17.62 1.87
C GLN A 490 11.29 18.90 1.28
N GLN A 491 11.90 20.00 1.62
CA GLN A 491 11.63 21.31 0.98
C GLN A 491 12.93 21.92 0.49
N THR A 492 12.85 22.60 -0.65
CA THR A 492 14.03 23.24 -1.24
C THR A 492 14.21 24.63 -0.64
N LYS A 493 15.36 24.87 -0.03
CA LYS A 493 15.81 26.22 0.34
C LYS A 493 16.74 26.76 -0.73
N ASN A 494 16.44 27.92 -1.27
CA ASN A 494 17.37 28.68 -2.09
C ASN A 494 18.16 29.66 -1.22
N LEU A 495 19.49 29.57 -1.28
CA LEU A 495 20.39 30.56 -0.69
C LEU A 495 21.08 31.29 -1.83
N LEU A 496 20.76 32.57 -1.99
CA LEU A 496 21.35 33.47 -3.00
C LEU A 496 22.47 34.27 -2.35
N VAL A 497 23.70 34.06 -2.82
CA VAL A 497 24.90 34.68 -2.28
C VAL A 497 25.50 35.62 -3.30
N SER A 498 25.53 36.92 -3.00
CA SER A 498 26.32 37.88 -3.74
C SER A 498 27.68 38.07 -3.07
N TYR A 499 28.75 38.03 -3.83
CA TYR A 499 30.09 38.34 -3.39
C TYR A 499 30.61 39.64 -4.07
N SER A 500 29.68 40.47 -4.51
CA SER A 500 29.96 41.83 -5.01
C SER A 500 30.05 42.84 -3.86
N ASP A 501 31.05 43.71 -3.88
CA ASP A 501 31.19 44.83 -2.94
C ASP A 501 30.38 46.08 -3.38
N LYS A 502 29.71 46.00 -4.53
CA LYS A 502 28.98 47.15 -5.12
C LYS A 502 27.56 47.23 -4.53
N ALA A 503 27.15 48.45 -4.19
CA ALA A 503 25.76 48.71 -3.91
C ALA A 503 24.87 48.44 -5.11
N MET A 504 23.64 48.00 -4.89
CA MET A 504 22.66 47.70 -5.94
C MET A 504 22.20 48.95 -6.71
N GLY A 505 22.41 50.14 -6.14
CA GLY A 505 22.04 51.39 -6.75
C GLY A 505 20.53 51.68 -6.82
N LEU A 506 19.74 51.06 -5.93
CA LEU A 506 18.30 51.21 -5.95
C LEU A 506 17.83 52.40 -5.05
N PHE A 507 18.68 52.86 -4.14
CA PHE A 507 18.37 53.95 -3.17
C PHE A 507 19.54 54.89 -3.05
#